data_365a10136c1886d328013549582d5832
#
_entry.id   365a10136c1886d328013549582d5832
#
_cell.length_a   1.000
_cell.length_b   1.000
_cell.length_c   1.000
_cell.angle_alpha   90.00
_cell.angle_beta   90.00
_cell.angle_gamma   90.00
#
_symmetry.space_group_name_H-M   'P 1'
#
loop_
_entity.id
_entity.type
_entity.pdbx_description
1 polymer ?
#
loop_
_entity_poly.entity_id
_entity_poly.type
_entity_poly.pdbx_seq_one_letter_code
_entity_poly.pdbx_strand_id
1 'polypeptide(L)' 'PLVVHLLDPLHAEETYERVLPMLNQKSILVVEGIGCSHHARQLWQKLRHDLRTGVTFDLHYCGLVFFDTARPKQHYVINF' A
#
# COMPACT_ATOMS: atom_id res chain seq x y z
N PRO A 1 -11.63 -2.90 -11.83
CA PRO A 1 -10.42 -2.64 -11.05
C PRO A 1 -9.99 -3.87 -10.27
N LEU A 2 -8.69 -4.09 -10.18
CA LEU A 2 -8.12 -5.18 -9.40
C LEU A 2 -7.88 -4.69 -7.97
N VAL A 3 -8.40 -5.44 -6.99
CA VAL A 3 -8.16 -5.18 -5.58
C VAL A 3 -7.30 -6.31 -5.04
N VAL A 4 -6.13 -5.97 -4.49
CA VAL A 4 -5.20 -6.94 -3.92
C VAL A 4 -5.06 -6.71 -2.43
N HIS A 5 -5.16 -7.77 -1.63
CA HIS A 5 -4.96 -7.72 -0.19
C HIS A 5 -3.61 -8.33 0.17
N LEU A 6 -2.79 -7.59 0.90
CA LEU A 6 -1.58 -8.11 1.52
C LEU A 6 -1.88 -8.37 2.99
N LEU A 7 -2.04 -9.64 3.35
CA LEU A 7 -2.48 -10.04 4.69
C LEU A 7 -1.34 -10.42 5.62
N ASP A 8 -0.22 -10.90 5.07
CA ASP A 8 0.91 -11.39 5.86
C ASP A 8 2.08 -10.42 5.77
N PRO A 9 2.40 -9.66 6.84
CA PRO A 9 3.50 -8.71 6.81
C PRO A 9 4.86 -9.34 6.51
N LEU A 10 5.08 -10.62 6.86
CA LEU A 10 6.36 -11.28 6.61
C LEU A 10 6.64 -11.50 5.13
N HIS A 11 5.59 -11.72 4.34
CA HIS A 11 5.73 -12.01 2.92
C HIS A 11 5.17 -10.88 2.03
N ALA A 12 4.69 -9.81 2.65
CA ALA A 12 3.98 -8.74 1.92
C ALA A 12 4.89 -8.04 0.91
N GLU A 13 6.17 -7.85 1.24
CA GLU A 13 7.10 -7.19 0.33
C GLU A 13 7.32 -8.01 -0.94
N GLU A 14 7.52 -9.32 -0.80
CA GLU A 14 7.68 -10.22 -1.95
C GLU A 14 6.40 -10.25 -2.78
N THR A 15 5.26 -10.36 -2.12
CA THR A 15 3.96 -10.38 -2.79
C THR A 15 3.72 -9.06 -3.53
N TYR A 16 4.06 -7.94 -2.91
CA TYR A 16 3.93 -6.62 -3.53
C TYR A 16 4.74 -6.55 -4.84
N GLU A 17 6.01 -6.94 -4.80
CA GLU A 17 6.85 -6.90 -5.99
C GLU A 17 6.35 -7.85 -7.08
N ARG A 18 5.76 -8.98 -6.68
CA ARG A 18 5.21 -9.97 -7.61
C ARG A 18 3.94 -9.48 -8.29
N VAL A 19 3.06 -8.80 -7.57
CA VAL A 19 1.78 -8.35 -8.13
C VAL A 19 1.89 -7.00 -8.84
N LEU A 20 2.90 -6.22 -8.53
CA LEU A 20 3.04 -4.86 -9.05
C LEU A 20 2.93 -4.76 -10.57
N PRO A 21 3.56 -5.66 -11.36
CA PRO A 21 3.41 -5.61 -12.82
C PRO A 21 1.99 -5.85 -13.32
N MET A 22 1.12 -6.42 -12.48
CA MET A 22 -0.28 -6.71 -12.82
C MET A 22 -1.22 -5.55 -12.49
N LEU A 23 -0.72 -4.54 -11.77
CA LEU A 23 -1.53 -3.42 -11.31
C LEU A 23 -1.52 -2.31 -12.36
N ASN A 24 -2.63 -1.55 -12.38
CA ASN A 24 -2.76 -0.40 -13.26
C ASN A 24 -3.35 0.78 -12.47
N GLN A 25 -3.58 1.91 -13.15
CA GLN A 25 -4.05 3.12 -12.49
C GLN A 25 -5.41 2.97 -11.79
N LYS A 26 -6.16 1.90 -12.08
CA LYS A 26 -7.46 1.63 -11.45
C LYS A 26 -7.36 0.59 -10.34
N SER A 27 -6.17 0.07 -10.08
CA SER A 27 -5.97 -0.96 -9.05
C SER A 27 -5.90 -0.34 -7.67
N ILE A 28 -6.27 -1.14 -6.67
CA ILE A 28 -6.19 -0.76 -5.25
C ILE A 28 -5.47 -1.87 -4.51
N LEU A 29 -4.48 -1.49 -3.72
CA LEU A 29 -3.79 -2.42 -2.84
C LEU A 29 -4.21 -2.13 -1.40
N VAL A 30 -4.69 -3.15 -0.70
CA VAL A 30 -5.05 -3.07 0.71
C VAL A 30 -3.98 -3.79 1.51
N VAL A 31 -3.30 -3.08 2.41
CA VAL A 31 -2.23 -3.64 3.23
C VAL A 31 -2.73 -3.75 4.66
N GLU A 32 -2.94 -4.99 5.12
CA GLU A 32 -3.43 -5.22 6.48
C GLU A 32 -2.30 -5.11 7.50
N GLY A 33 -2.64 -4.68 8.71
CA GLY A 33 -1.74 -4.71 9.85
C GLY A 33 -0.55 -3.77 9.75
N ILE A 34 -0.69 -2.62 9.11
CA ILE A 34 0.42 -1.69 8.88
C ILE A 34 1.08 -1.16 10.16
N GLY A 35 0.37 -1.20 11.28
CA GLY A 35 0.88 -0.76 12.57
C GLY A 35 1.18 -1.87 13.55
N CYS A 36 1.00 -3.14 13.17
CA CYS A 36 1.03 -4.24 14.14
C CYS A 36 2.44 -4.67 14.56
N SER A 37 3.48 -4.30 13.83
CA SER A 37 4.85 -4.64 14.16
C SER A 37 5.80 -3.62 13.55
N HIS A 38 7.05 -3.66 14.01
CA HIS A 38 8.09 -2.82 13.43
C HIS A 38 8.29 -3.15 11.94
N HIS A 39 8.31 -4.42 11.61
CA HIS A 39 8.47 -4.88 10.23
C HIS A 39 7.32 -4.36 9.35
N ALA A 40 6.08 -4.46 9.84
CA ALA A 40 4.91 -3.98 9.09
C ALA A 40 4.97 -2.46 8.87
N ARG A 41 5.39 -1.71 9.90
CA ARG A 41 5.52 -0.25 9.78
C ARG A 41 6.59 0.14 8.76
N GLN A 42 7.71 -0.58 8.73
CA GLN A 42 8.77 -0.33 7.76
C GLN A 42 8.28 -0.61 6.34
N LEU A 43 7.58 -1.71 6.15
CA LEU A 43 6.99 -2.05 4.86
C LEU A 43 6.02 -0.96 4.39
N TRP A 44 5.15 -0.50 5.30
CA TRP A 44 4.19 0.56 4.98
C TRP A 44 4.89 1.85 4.54
N GLN A 45 5.96 2.25 5.24
CA GLN A 45 6.73 3.43 4.87
C GLN A 45 7.36 3.26 3.49
N LYS A 46 7.86 2.07 3.19
CA LYS A 46 8.43 1.77 1.88
C LYS A 46 7.39 1.91 0.77
N LEU A 47 6.19 1.37 0.99
CA LEU A 47 5.11 1.41 0.00
C LEU A 47 4.64 2.83 -0.26
N ARG A 48 4.44 3.63 0.80
CA ARG A 48 3.93 4.98 0.64
C ARG A 48 4.94 5.94 -0.01
N HIS A 49 6.23 5.63 0.05
CA HIS A 49 7.28 6.43 -0.58
C HIS A 49 7.75 5.88 -1.93
N ASP A 50 7.20 4.75 -2.38
CA ASP A 50 7.55 4.16 -3.66
C ASP A 50 7.03 5.04 -4.79
N LEU A 51 7.90 5.36 -5.75
CA LEU A 51 7.54 6.22 -6.88
C LEU A 51 6.50 5.57 -7.81
N ARG A 52 6.31 4.26 -7.68
CA ARG A 52 5.31 3.51 -8.46
C ARG A 52 3.91 3.59 -7.87
N THR A 53 3.76 4.15 -6.67
CA THR A 53 2.47 4.32 -6.02
C THR A 53 2.00 5.77 -6.14
N GLY A 54 0.68 5.96 -6.10
CA GLY A 54 0.07 7.28 -6.10
C GLY A 54 -0.38 7.70 -4.70
N VAL A 55 -1.68 7.95 -4.54
CA VAL A 55 -2.25 8.37 -3.25
C VAL A 55 -2.29 7.19 -2.29
N THR A 56 -1.97 7.43 -1.02
CA THR A 56 -2.03 6.42 0.03
C THR A 56 -2.88 6.93 1.21
N PHE A 57 -3.60 6.01 1.85
CA PHE A 57 -4.41 6.31 3.03
C PHE A 57 -3.99 5.38 4.17
N ASP A 58 -3.65 5.98 5.31
CA ASP A 58 -3.32 5.27 6.54
C ASP A 58 -4.58 5.24 7.42
N LEU A 59 -5.13 4.05 7.65
CA LEU A 59 -6.33 3.84 8.45
C LEU A 59 -5.99 3.22 9.81
N HIS A 60 -4.74 3.30 10.24
CA HIS A 60 -4.16 2.74 11.47
C HIS A 60 -3.95 1.23 11.43
N TYR A 61 -4.99 0.44 11.18
CA TYR A 61 -4.87 -1.03 11.13
C TYR A 61 -4.73 -1.56 9.72
N CYS A 62 -4.99 -0.74 8.71
CA CYS A 62 -4.70 -1.09 7.32
C CYS A 62 -4.34 0.15 6.53
N GLY A 63 -3.74 -0.06 5.38
CA GLY A 63 -3.41 1.01 4.45
C GLY A 63 -4.02 0.75 3.08
N LEU A 64 -4.41 1.82 2.40
CA LEU A 64 -4.88 1.76 1.02
C LEU A 64 -3.87 2.44 0.12
N VAL A 65 -3.53 1.80 -0.98
CA VAL A 65 -2.57 2.33 -1.96
C VAL A 65 -3.23 2.37 -3.33
N PHE A 66 -3.23 3.54 -3.93
CA PHE A 66 -3.72 3.74 -5.30
C PHE A 66 -2.55 3.92 -6.24
N PHE A 67 -2.75 3.64 -7.52
CA PHE A 67 -1.65 3.55 -8.49
C PHE A 67 -1.78 4.54 -9.65
N ASP A 68 -2.63 5.56 -9.53
CA ASP A 68 -2.71 6.62 -10.51
C ASP A 68 -1.56 7.61 -10.28
N THR A 69 -0.47 7.42 -11.00
CA THR A 69 0.72 8.26 -10.89
C THR A 69 0.65 9.50 -11.78
N ALA A 70 -0.42 9.68 -12.55
CA ALA A 70 -0.65 10.90 -13.31
C ALA A 70 -1.01 12.08 -12.40
N ARG A 71 -1.47 11.80 -11.18
CA ARG A 71 -1.79 12.79 -10.17
C ARG A 71 -0.62 12.97 -9.20
N PRO A 72 -0.51 14.11 -8.53
CA PRO A 72 0.52 14.30 -7.50
C PRO A 72 0.40 13.25 -6.40
N LYS A 73 1.54 12.76 -5.94
CA LYS A 73 1.60 11.80 -4.84
C LYS A 73 1.16 12.50 -3.56
N GLN A 74 0.22 11.89 -2.83
CA GLN A 74 -0.30 12.42 -1.56
C GLN A 74 -0.49 11.28 -0.57
N HIS A 75 -0.42 11.62 0.71
CA HIS A 75 -0.60 10.67 1.79
C HIS A 75 -1.56 11.27 2.82
N TYR A 76 -2.56 10.49 3.21
CA TYR A 76 -3.57 10.90 4.18
C TYR A 76 -3.61 9.92 5.33
N VAL A 77 -3.77 10.45 6.54
CA VAL A 77 -4.00 9.65 7.75
C VAL A 77 -5.45 9.88 8.16
N ILE A 78 -6.20 8.80 8.26
CA ILE A 78 -7.61 8.84 8.66
C ILE A 78 -7.74 8.33 10.08
N ASN A 79 -8.20 9.19 10.98
CA ASN A 79 -8.42 8.83 12.39
C ASN A 79 -9.89 8.50 12.60
N PHE A 80 -10.13 7.38 13.24
CA PHE A 80 -11.47 6.92 13.56
C PHE A 80 -11.80 7.18 15.03
#